data_ac1e166adc4119ea0e6725cf4b5df72f
#
_entry.id   ac1e166adc4119ea0e6725cf4b5df72f
#
_cell.length_a   1.000
_cell.length_b   1.000
_cell.length_c   1.000
_cell.angle_alpha   90.00
_cell.angle_beta   90.00
_cell.angle_gamma   90.00
#
_symmetry.space_group_name_H-M   'P 1'
#
loop_
_entity.id
_entity.type
_entity.pdbx_description
1 polymer ?
#
loop_
_entity_poly.entity_id
_entity_poly.type
_entity_poly.pdbx_seq_one_letter_code
_entity_poly.pdbx_strand_id
1 'polypeptide(L)'
;MVTVPIRRLPHGADLPLPAYETAGAAGLDLRAAIAEPLTVPPGRRQLVPTGLALQLPEGFEAQVRPRSGLALRHGVTVLNSPGTVDRDYRGEVSVVLINHGEEPFRIARGDRIAQLVIAPVTQARLVEVDMLDETERGAGGYGSTGVAQGKTGEAAR
;
A
#
# COMPACT_ATOMS: atom_id res chain seq x y z
N MET A 1 -2.52 16.39 -14.39
CA MET A 1 -1.71 16.16 -13.16
C MET A 1 -2.49 16.74 -12.00
N VAL A 2 -2.59 16.02 -10.88
CA VAL A 2 -3.27 16.49 -9.65
C VAL A 2 -2.25 17.15 -8.71
N THR A 3 -2.65 18.24 -8.04
CA THR A 3 -1.81 18.92 -7.04
C THR A 3 -2.21 18.46 -5.65
N VAL A 4 -1.24 17.97 -4.88
CA VAL A 4 -1.42 17.53 -3.49
C VAL A 4 -0.55 18.37 -2.58
N PRO A 5 -1.10 19.30 -1.78
CA PRO A 5 -0.36 20.00 -0.75
C PRO A 5 0.23 19.02 0.25
N ILE A 6 1.49 19.22 0.60
CA ILE A 6 2.24 18.39 1.54
C ILE A 6 2.96 19.27 2.56
N ARG A 7 2.93 18.86 3.82
CA ARG A 7 3.65 19.51 4.91
C ARG A 7 4.70 18.56 5.48
N ARG A 8 5.94 19.02 5.61
CA ARG A 8 6.96 18.34 6.41
C ARG A 8 6.74 18.64 7.88
N LEU A 9 6.77 17.62 8.69
CA LEU A 9 6.79 17.73 10.15
C LEU A 9 8.23 17.96 10.64
N PRO A 10 8.46 18.51 11.84
CA PRO A 10 9.80 18.88 12.30
C PRO A 10 10.83 17.75 12.22
N HIS A 11 10.46 16.52 12.58
CA HIS A 11 11.35 15.35 12.54
C HIS A 11 11.62 14.79 11.13
N GLY A 12 10.93 15.30 10.10
CA GLY A 12 11.16 14.96 8.70
C GLY A 12 11.69 16.12 7.86
N ALA A 13 12.03 17.26 8.47
CA ALA A 13 12.32 18.51 7.76
C ALA A 13 13.56 18.45 6.85
N ASP A 14 14.56 17.65 7.20
CA ASP A 14 15.79 17.43 6.44
C ASP A 14 15.68 16.33 5.36
N LEU A 15 14.61 15.53 5.38
CA LEU A 15 14.41 14.51 4.37
C LEU A 15 13.86 15.10 3.06
N PRO A 16 14.23 14.55 1.90
CA PRO A 16 13.67 14.99 0.63
C PRO A 16 12.17 14.68 0.57
N LEU A 17 11.41 15.52 -0.13
CA LEU A 17 10.02 15.21 -0.45
C LEU A 17 9.95 13.95 -1.34
N PRO A 18 8.87 13.16 -1.22
CA PRO A 18 8.61 12.07 -2.14
C PRO A 18 8.61 12.54 -3.59
N ALA A 19 9.29 11.80 -4.44
CA ALA A 19 9.36 12.07 -5.88
C ALA A 19 9.16 10.78 -6.68
N TYR A 20 8.73 10.92 -7.93
CA TYR A 20 8.73 9.82 -8.89
C TYR A 20 10.15 9.57 -9.36
N GLU A 21 10.64 8.36 -9.23
CA GLU A 21 12.01 7.99 -9.64
C GLU A 21 12.18 7.97 -11.18
N THR A 22 11.07 7.76 -11.92
CA THR A 22 11.02 7.80 -13.38
C THR A 22 9.76 8.50 -13.86
N ALA A 23 9.75 8.98 -15.11
CA ALA A 23 8.59 9.65 -15.71
C ALA A 23 7.33 8.77 -15.77
N GLY A 24 7.47 7.44 -15.78
CA GLY A 24 6.37 6.47 -15.80
C GLY A 24 6.06 5.84 -14.44
N ALA A 25 6.73 6.27 -13.37
CA ALA A 25 6.48 5.71 -12.04
C ALA A 25 5.08 6.08 -11.54
N ALA A 26 4.41 5.12 -10.89
CA ALA A 26 3.11 5.34 -10.24
C ALA A 26 3.25 5.67 -8.74
N GLY A 27 4.34 5.26 -8.12
CA GLY A 27 4.60 5.42 -6.69
C GLY A 27 5.67 6.46 -6.38
N LEU A 28 5.45 7.19 -5.31
CA LEU A 28 6.37 8.14 -4.69
C LEU A 28 7.01 7.48 -3.49
N ASP A 29 8.34 7.36 -3.42
CA ASP A 29 9.01 6.68 -2.31
C ASP A 29 8.80 7.41 -0.98
N LEU A 30 8.35 6.66 0.05
CA LEU A 30 8.24 7.11 1.44
C LEU A 30 9.48 6.69 2.22
N ARG A 31 10.04 7.65 2.97
CA ARG A 31 11.27 7.46 3.75
C ARG A 31 10.99 7.43 5.25
N ALA A 32 11.80 6.68 5.99
CA ALA A 32 11.75 6.61 7.44
C ALA A 32 12.26 7.93 8.08
N ALA A 33 11.40 8.63 8.80
CA ALA A 33 11.73 9.85 9.54
C ALA A 33 11.96 9.56 11.03
N ILE A 34 12.80 8.57 11.32
CA ILE A 34 13.17 8.12 12.66
C ILE A 34 14.44 8.80 13.13
N ALA A 35 14.57 9.08 14.43
CA ALA A 35 15.78 9.66 15.00
C ALA A 35 16.90 8.63 15.12
N GLU A 36 16.58 7.45 15.65
CA GLU A 36 17.50 6.35 15.84
C GLU A 36 17.11 5.16 14.95
N PRO A 37 18.10 4.38 14.47
CA PRO A 37 17.80 3.15 13.74
C PRO A 37 16.92 2.20 14.56
N LEU A 38 15.96 1.56 13.93
CA LEU A 38 15.13 0.55 14.54
C LEU A 38 15.29 -0.80 13.84
N THR A 39 14.98 -1.87 14.55
CA THR A 39 15.01 -3.23 14.01
C THR A 39 13.63 -3.86 14.13
N VAL A 40 13.16 -4.48 13.05
CA VAL A 40 11.92 -5.24 13.02
C VAL A 40 12.28 -6.73 13.01
N PRO A 41 12.14 -7.44 14.13
CA PRO A 41 12.41 -8.86 14.18
C PRO A 41 11.45 -9.68 13.31
N PRO A 42 11.79 -10.91 12.92
CA PRO A 42 10.88 -11.83 12.24
C PRO A 42 9.53 -11.96 12.93
N GLY A 43 8.45 -11.91 12.16
CA GLY A 43 7.07 -11.99 12.66
C GLY A 43 6.58 -10.75 13.43
N ARG A 44 7.40 -9.69 13.55
CA ARG A 44 7.01 -8.45 14.26
C ARG A 44 6.66 -7.34 13.30
N ARG A 45 5.81 -6.43 13.79
CA ARG A 45 5.41 -5.19 13.09
C ARG A 45 5.93 -3.98 13.83
N GLN A 46 6.12 -2.90 13.07
CA GLN A 46 6.58 -1.62 13.58
C GLN A 46 5.91 -0.49 12.82
N LEU A 47 5.44 0.52 13.55
CA LEU A 47 5.00 1.78 12.97
C LEU A 47 6.22 2.66 12.71
N VAL A 48 6.40 3.10 11.46
CA VAL A 48 7.52 3.94 11.05
C VAL A 48 6.99 5.27 10.54
N PRO A 49 7.33 6.39 11.20
CA PRO A 49 6.91 7.72 10.76
C PRO A 49 7.62 8.13 9.47
N THR A 50 6.97 8.97 8.66
CA THR A 50 7.55 9.55 7.43
C THR A 50 7.85 11.03 7.53
N GLY A 51 7.38 11.70 8.57
CA GLY A 51 7.51 13.14 8.73
C GLY A 51 6.64 13.96 7.76
N LEU A 52 5.60 13.37 7.19
CA LEU A 52 4.78 13.99 6.15
C LEU A 52 3.30 13.97 6.51
N ALA A 53 2.62 15.09 6.25
CA ALA A 53 1.17 15.19 6.28
C ALA A 53 0.67 15.72 4.92
N LEU A 54 -0.48 15.21 4.46
CA LEU A 54 -1.03 15.50 3.13
C LEU A 54 -2.39 16.20 3.23
N GLN A 55 -2.71 16.94 2.17
CA GLN A 55 -4.07 17.41 1.91
C GLN A 55 -4.49 16.94 0.52
N LEU A 56 -5.27 15.86 0.49
CA LEU A 56 -5.76 15.31 -0.77
C LEU A 56 -6.94 16.13 -1.31
N PRO A 57 -7.00 16.36 -2.63
CA PRO A 57 -8.15 17.01 -3.25
C PRO A 57 -9.37 16.08 -3.28
N GLU A 58 -10.53 16.65 -3.55
CA GLU A 58 -11.77 15.89 -3.73
C GLU A 58 -11.65 14.86 -4.86
N GLY A 59 -12.24 13.68 -4.64
CA GLY A 59 -12.21 12.58 -5.61
C GLY A 59 -10.88 11.79 -5.63
N PHE A 60 -9.98 12.02 -4.64
CA PHE A 60 -8.70 11.30 -4.55
C PHE A 60 -8.46 10.75 -3.15
N GLU A 61 -7.77 9.63 -3.10
CA GLU A 61 -7.13 9.03 -1.94
C GLU A 61 -5.62 8.93 -2.14
N ALA A 62 -4.88 8.66 -1.07
CA ALA A 62 -3.53 8.15 -1.19
C ALA A 62 -3.46 6.74 -0.61
N GLN A 63 -2.63 5.89 -1.23
CA GLN A 63 -2.42 4.51 -0.79
C GLN A 63 -0.96 4.29 -0.43
N VAL A 64 -0.72 3.81 0.77
CA VAL A 64 0.60 3.33 1.20
C VAL A 64 0.74 1.88 0.75
N ARG A 65 1.67 1.63 -0.16
CA ARG A 65 1.94 0.31 -0.76
C ARG A 65 3.35 -0.17 -0.45
N PRO A 66 3.58 -1.50 -0.38
CA PRO A 66 4.91 -2.04 -0.17
C PRO A 66 5.84 -1.80 -1.36
N ARG A 67 7.13 -1.90 -1.12
CA ARG A 67 8.16 -1.91 -2.15
C ARG A 67 8.54 -3.35 -2.50
N SER A 68 8.47 -3.68 -3.79
CA SER A 68 8.77 -5.03 -4.29
C SER A 68 10.15 -5.54 -3.87
N GLY A 69 11.15 -4.65 -3.85
CA GLY A 69 12.51 -5.02 -3.45
C GLY A 69 12.64 -5.40 -1.98
N LEU A 70 11.88 -4.77 -1.07
CA LEU A 70 11.86 -5.15 0.35
C LEU A 70 11.09 -6.46 0.54
N ALA A 71 9.98 -6.62 -0.13
CA ALA A 71 9.17 -7.83 -0.08
C ALA A 71 9.96 -9.06 -0.56
N LEU A 72 10.61 -8.96 -1.72
CA LEU A 72 11.32 -10.09 -2.31
C LEU A 72 12.59 -10.47 -1.53
N ARG A 73 13.41 -9.47 -1.16
CA ARG A 73 14.73 -9.75 -0.56
C ARG A 73 14.72 -9.95 0.93
N HIS A 74 13.75 -9.36 1.64
CA HIS A 74 13.72 -9.32 3.10
C HIS A 74 12.41 -9.83 3.70
N GLY A 75 11.41 -10.17 2.88
CA GLY A 75 10.09 -10.54 3.38
C GLY A 75 9.36 -9.38 4.08
N VAL A 76 9.81 -8.13 3.90
CA VAL A 76 9.25 -6.96 4.58
C VAL A 76 8.19 -6.31 3.70
N THR A 77 7.01 -6.08 4.28
CA THR A 77 5.87 -5.49 3.59
C THR A 77 5.11 -4.51 4.48
N VAL A 78 4.14 -3.80 3.90
CA VAL A 78 3.17 -2.98 4.62
C VAL A 78 2.05 -3.90 5.09
N LEU A 79 1.84 -3.98 6.41
CA LEU A 79 0.90 -4.94 7.02
C LEU A 79 -0.55 -4.73 6.55
N ASN A 80 -0.98 -3.48 6.44
CA ASN A 80 -2.33 -3.08 6.02
C ASN A 80 -2.38 -2.66 4.55
N SER A 81 -1.62 -3.31 3.68
CA SER A 81 -1.56 -2.94 2.26
C SER A 81 -2.82 -3.35 1.49
N PRO A 82 -3.36 -2.40 0.67
CA PRO A 82 -3.00 -0.98 0.56
C PRO A 82 -3.47 -0.19 1.78
N GLY A 83 -2.57 0.58 2.40
CA GLY A 83 -2.91 1.48 3.50
C GLY A 83 -3.64 2.71 2.99
N THR A 84 -4.90 2.87 3.33
CA THR A 84 -5.73 4.00 2.89
C THR A 84 -5.40 5.26 3.66
N VAL A 85 -5.21 6.36 2.94
CA VAL A 85 -5.11 7.72 3.47
C VAL A 85 -6.27 8.52 2.89
N ASP A 86 -7.22 8.87 3.74
CA ASP A 86 -8.43 9.58 3.36
C ASP A 86 -8.17 11.05 3.04
N ARG A 87 -9.05 11.66 2.23
CA ARG A 87 -8.98 13.06 1.85
C ARG A 87 -8.97 14.02 3.04
N ASP A 88 -9.71 13.70 4.08
CA ASP A 88 -9.88 14.52 5.30
C ASP A 88 -8.86 14.20 6.39
N TYR A 89 -8.00 13.20 6.23
CA TYR A 89 -6.91 12.94 7.15
C TYR A 89 -5.85 14.04 7.07
N ARG A 90 -5.45 14.57 8.23
CA ARG A 90 -4.43 15.65 8.37
C ARG A 90 -3.28 15.24 9.29
N GLY A 91 -3.32 14.03 9.81
CA GLY A 91 -2.24 13.48 10.61
C GLY A 91 -1.01 13.09 9.77
N GLU A 92 0.01 12.63 10.47
CA GLU A 92 1.21 12.11 9.84
C GLU A 92 0.93 10.80 9.10
N VAL A 93 1.39 10.73 7.86
CA VAL A 93 1.43 9.46 7.12
C VAL A 93 2.52 8.59 7.72
N SER A 94 2.15 7.52 8.39
CA SER A 94 3.06 6.53 8.94
C SER A 94 2.87 5.19 8.27
N VAL A 95 3.92 4.38 8.23
CA VAL A 95 3.93 3.07 7.58
C VAL A 95 3.97 1.96 8.62
N VAL A 96 2.99 1.05 8.60
CA VAL A 96 3.00 -0.15 9.44
C VAL A 96 3.74 -1.25 8.67
N LEU A 97 5.02 -1.46 8.98
CA LEU A 97 5.82 -2.54 8.40
C LEU A 97 5.67 -3.81 9.21
N ILE A 98 5.66 -4.95 8.51
CA ILE A 98 5.78 -6.29 9.09
C ILE A 98 6.93 -7.02 8.42
N ASN A 99 7.69 -7.77 9.20
CA ASN A 99 8.75 -8.63 8.72
C ASN A 99 8.28 -10.10 8.70
N HIS A 100 8.01 -10.62 7.51
CA HIS A 100 7.72 -12.04 7.25
C HIS A 100 8.97 -12.84 6.87
N GLY A 101 10.13 -12.19 6.82
CA GLY A 101 11.40 -12.85 6.56
C GLY A 101 11.91 -13.61 7.77
N GLU A 102 13.06 -14.24 7.62
CA GLU A 102 13.70 -15.06 8.66
C GLU A 102 14.72 -14.26 9.48
N GLU A 103 15.23 -13.15 8.95
CA GLU A 103 16.24 -12.30 9.57
C GLU A 103 15.66 -10.99 10.09
N PRO A 104 16.22 -10.42 11.19
CA PRO A 104 15.85 -9.08 11.64
C PRO A 104 16.12 -8.03 10.56
N PHE A 105 15.12 -7.19 10.28
CA PHE A 105 15.25 -6.12 9.31
C PHE A 105 15.55 -4.78 10.00
N ARG A 106 16.73 -4.21 9.71
CA ARG A 106 17.15 -2.91 10.23
C ARG A 106 16.69 -1.79 9.33
N ILE A 107 16.15 -0.73 9.91
CA ILE A 107 15.73 0.50 9.24
C ILE A 107 16.55 1.65 9.81
N ALA A 108 17.15 2.43 8.93
CA ALA A 108 17.85 3.66 9.26
C ALA A 108 17.04 4.89 8.79
N ARG A 109 17.38 6.06 9.33
CA ARG A 109 16.80 7.32 8.88
C ARG A 109 17.02 7.52 7.38
N GLY A 110 15.95 7.92 6.68
CA GLY A 110 16.01 8.17 5.24
C GLY A 110 15.85 6.93 4.36
N ASP A 111 15.83 5.72 4.93
CA ASP A 111 15.57 4.51 4.17
C ASP A 111 14.20 4.58 3.49
N ARG A 112 14.12 4.11 2.25
CA ARG A 112 12.87 4.00 1.50
C ARG A 112 12.14 2.75 1.93
N ILE A 113 11.06 2.92 2.69
CA ILE A 113 10.34 1.83 3.40
C ILE A 113 9.03 1.42 2.74
N ALA A 114 8.43 2.31 1.94
CA ALA A 114 7.16 2.10 1.27
C ALA A 114 7.06 3.03 0.06
N GLN A 115 5.95 3.01 -0.64
CA GLN A 115 5.61 3.97 -1.69
C GLN A 115 4.18 4.49 -1.51
N LEU A 116 3.98 5.75 -1.87
CA LEU A 116 2.69 6.44 -1.86
C LEU A 116 2.15 6.51 -3.29
N VAL A 117 0.91 6.08 -3.50
CA VAL A 117 0.22 6.19 -4.78
C VAL A 117 -1.00 7.08 -4.60
N ILE A 118 -1.13 8.13 -5.42
CA ILE A 118 -2.33 8.97 -5.47
C ILE A 118 -3.28 8.34 -6.49
N ALA A 119 -4.50 8.03 -6.07
CA ALA A 119 -5.47 7.34 -6.88
C ALA A 119 -6.83 8.07 -6.84
N PRO A 120 -7.59 8.06 -7.93
CA PRO A 120 -8.99 8.50 -7.89
C PRO A 120 -9.81 7.54 -7.02
N VAL A 121 -10.79 8.10 -6.31
CA VAL A 121 -11.71 7.31 -5.50
C VAL A 121 -13.14 7.62 -5.88
N THR A 122 -13.96 6.57 -5.97
CA THR A 122 -15.40 6.70 -6.15
C THR A 122 -16.11 6.36 -4.84
N GLN A 123 -16.83 7.33 -4.28
CA GLN A 123 -17.70 7.05 -3.14
C GLN A 123 -18.99 6.40 -3.63
N ALA A 124 -19.33 5.23 -3.08
CA ALA A 124 -20.55 4.52 -3.41
C ALA A 124 -21.64 4.82 -2.37
N ARG A 125 -22.87 5.01 -2.86
CA ARG A 125 -24.07 4.97 -2.03
C ARG A 125 -24.59 3.53 -2.02
N LEU A 126 -24.55 2.87 -0.89
CA LEU A 126 -25.13 1.55 -0.73
C LEU A 126 -26.65 1.67 -0.57
N VAL A 127 -27.39 0.83 -1.31
CA VAL A 127 -28.84 0.73 -1.25
C VAL A 127 -29.17 -0.73 -0.97
N GLU A 128 -29.88 -0.98 0.13
CA GLU A 128 -30.38 -2.31 0.45
C GLU A 128 -31.50 -2.70 -0.50
N VAL A 129 -31.43 -3.91 -1.02
CA VAL A 129 -32.44 -4.51 -1.90
C VAL A 129 -32.70 -5.94 -1.43
N ASP A 130 -33.92 -6.44 -1.69
CA ASP A 130 -34.33 -7.81 -1.30
C ASP A 130 -33.61 -8.87 -2.15
N MET A 131 -33.29 -8.56 -3.41
CA MET A 131 -32.63 -9.48 -4.34
C MET A 131 -31.64 -8.71 -5.22
N LEU A 132 -30.54 -9.39 -5.58
CA LEU A 132 -29.59 -8.95 -6.60
C LEU A 132 -29.92 -9.64 -7.93
N ASP A 133 -29.56 -8.99 -9.02
CA ASP A 133 -29.70 -9.58 -10.35
C ASP A 133 -28.86 -10.87 -10.48
N GLU A 134 -29.42 -11.85 -11.19
CA GLU A 134 -28.71 -13.08 -11.49
C GLU A 134 -27.59 -12.85 -12.51
N THR A 135 -26.48 -13.56 -12.33
CA THR A 135 -25.35 -13.55 -13.29
C THR A 135 -24.90 -14.98 -13.58
N GLU A 136 -24.24 -15.18 -14.72
CA GLU A 136 -23.68 -16.49 -15.08
C GLU A 136 -22.72 -17.04 -14.02
N ARG A 137 -21.97 -16.16 -13.34
CA ARG A 137 -21.08 -16.56 -12.24
C ARG A 137 -21.82 -16.90 -10.95
N GLY A 138 -22.96 -16.26 -10.69
CA GLY A 138 -23.75 -16.40 -9.47
C GLY A 138 -22.91 -16.25 -8.20
N ALA A 139 -23.03 -17.16 -7.26
CA ALA A 139 -22.31 -17.20 -6.00
C ALA A 139 -20.91 -17.84 -6.10
N GLY A 140 -20.43 -18.20 -7.27
CA GLY A 140 -19.12 -18.85 -7.49
C GLY A 140 -17.97 -17.93 -7.08
N GLY A 141 -17.15 -18.36 -6.10
CA GLY A 141 -15.99 -17.64 -5.59
C GLY A 141 -14.86 -18.60 -5.18
N TYR A 142 -13.79 -18.05 -4.57
CA TYR A 142 -12.69 -18.79 -3.93
C TYR A 142 -12.13 -19.97 -4.77
N GLY A 143 -11.81 -19.71 -6.03
CA GLY A 143 -11.20 -20.71 -6.90
C GLY A 143 -12.21 -21.51 -7.73
N SER A 144 -13.45 -21.03 -7.91
CA SER A 144 -14.46 -21.65 -8.79
C SER A 144 -13.96 -21.88 -10.23
N THR A 145 -12.91 -21.17 -10.68
CA THR A 145 -12.24 -21.34 -11.99
C THR A 145 -11.06 -22.32 -11.97
N GLY A 146 -10.74 -22.89 -10.79
CA GLY A 146 -9.62 -23.84 -10.63
C GLY A 146 -8.23 -23.17 -10.71
N VAL A 147 -7.20 -23.94 -10.35
CA VAL A 147 -5.78 -23.52 -10.40
C VAL A 147 -5.09 -24.10 -11.64
N ALA A 148 -5.55 -25.22 -12.19
CA ALA A 148 -4.99 -25.84 -13.37
C ALA A 148 -5.77 -25.44 -14.64
N GLN A 149 -5.05 -25.14 -15.73
CA GLN A 149 -5.68 -25.03 -17.05
C GLN A 149 -6.35 -26.37 -17.36
N GLY A 150 -7.66 -26.34 -17.61
CA GLY A 150 -8.44 -27.55 -17.89
C GLY A 150 -7.81 -28.35 -19.00
N LYS A 151 -7.56 -29.64 -18.76
CA LYS A 151 -7.32 -30.60 -19.82
C LYS A 151 -8.60 -30.65 -20.63
N THR A 152 -8.53 -30.23 -21.87
CA THR A 152 -9.52 -30.54 -22.90
C THR A 152 -9.77 -32.04 -22.90
N GLY A 153 -11.00 -32.41 -22.54
CA GLY A 153 -11.40 -33.82 -22.51
C GLY A 153 -11.20 -34.48 -23.88
N GLU A 154 -10.41 -35.49 -23.86
CA GLU A 154 -10.36 -36.50 -24.94
C GLU A 154 -11.59 -37.38 -24.77
N ALA A 155 -12.57 -37.20 -25.65
CA ALA A 155 -13.68 -38.12 -25.79
C ALA A 155 -13.11 -39.42 -26.32
N ALA A 156 -13.05 -40.46 -25.48
CA ALA A 156 -12.81 -41.83 -25.92
C ALA A 156 -14.14 -42.57 -26.05
N ARG A 157 -14.36 -43.05 -27.19
CA ARG A 157 -15.31 -43.97 -27.79
C ARG A 157 -16.12 -44.91 -26.87
#